data_74b2c0d3c40e4565eb69722da3009cbd
#
_entry.id   74b2c0d3c40e4565eb69722da3009cbd
#
_cell.length_a   1.000
_cell.length_b   1.000
_cell.length_c   1.000
_cell.angle_alpha   90.00
_cell.angle_beta   90.00
_cell.angle_gamma   90.00
#
_symmetry.space_group_name_H-M   'P 1'
#
loop_
_entity.id
_entity.type
_entity.pdbx_description
1 polymer ?
#
loop_
_entity_poly.entity_id
_entity_poly.type
_entity_poly.pdbx_seq_one_letter_code
_entity_poly.pdbx_strand_id
1 'polypeptide(L)'
;MTTPQIELTLMSFILPPLSLYIHIPWCIRKCPYCDFNSHQANNDIPETEYVAALRLDLQQDAILAQGRKLTSIFFGGGTPSMFSANAIAKIIKDAEEIIGFEPDIEITLEANPGTFEQEKFSGFRAAGVNRLSIGIQSFNDAQLKLLGRVHGRDEALRAVDVARKAGFDNINLDLMHGLPEQSVDDAKADLAQAIVLAPEHISWYQLTIEQNTAFYSAPPILPVEDTLADIQDEGQALLAHAGYAQYEISAYAKNKQRARHNINYWQFGDYLGIGAGAHGKITQPEQVRIIRLWKTRLPKHYLDSATSNKISTNLGGHQNVFGGGSDILLPESLPLEFLMNALRLNDGAPTNYLTERTGLQLDALEPQWAELVQKELVEVVDGNLRPTEFGRRFLNRVLEAYAMG
;
A
#
# COMPACT_ATOMS: atom_id res chain seq x y z
N MET A 1 15.60 -37.64 -18.57
CA MET A 1 14.19 -37.24 -18.43
C MET A 1 14.15 -35.76 -18.79
N THR A 2 13.64 -35.47 -19.98
CA THR A 2 13.54 -34.09 -20.50
C THR A 2 12.39 -33.42 -19.79
N THR A 3 12.69 -32.32 -19.09
CA THR A 3 11.70 -31.42 -18.52
C THR A 3 10.78 -30.95 -19.66
N PRO A 4 9.45 -31.02 -19.53
CA PRO A 4 8.57 -30.49 -20.55
C PRO A 4 8.79 -28.95 -20.63
N GLN A 5 9.26 -28.45 -21.77
CA GLN A 5 9.16 -27.05 -22.11
C GLN A 5 7.67 -26.75 -22.25
N ILE A 6 7.12 -26.03 -21.32
CA ILE A 6 5.80 -25.37 -21.44
C ILE A 6 5.96 -24.37 -22.58
N GLU A 7 5.49 -24.70 -23.79
CA GLU A 7 5.28 -23.70 -24.83
C GLU A 7 4.20 -22.74 -24.31
N LEU A 8 4.64 -21.65 -23.72
CA LEU A 8 3.79 -20.51 -23.37
C LEU A 8 3.25 -19.93 -24.69
N THR A 9 2.04 -20.29 -25.03
CA THR A 9 1.28 -19.56 -26.05
C THR A 9 1.01 -18.17 -25.48
N LEU A 10 1.92 -17.23 -25.79
CA LEU A 10 1.89 -15.87 -25.29
C LEU A 10 0.68 -15.14 -25.85
N MET A 11 -0.38 -15.06 -25.07
CA MET A 11 -1.45 -14.12 -25.34
C MET A 11 -0.96 -12.70 -25.01
N SER A 12 -1.43 -11.71 -25.76
CA SER A 12 -1.07 -10.31 -25.54
C SER A 12 -1.52 -9.86 -24.15
N PHE A 13 -0.57 -9.39 -23.34
CA PHE A 13 -0.89 -8.68 -22.12
C PHE A 13 -1.81 -7.49 -22.41
N ILE A 14 -2.80 -7.28 -21.57
CA ILE A 14 -3.58 -6.05 -21.57
C ILE A 14 -2.95 -5.12 -20.54
N LEU A 15 -2.67 -3.88 -20.92
CA LEU A 15 -2.12 -2.90 -20.00
C LEU A 15 -3.10 -2.67 -18.83
N PRO A 16 -2.67 -3.00 -17.58
CA PRO A 16 -3.52 -2.78 -16.41
C PRO A 16 -3.72 -1.29 -16.13
N PRO A 17 -4.68 -0.91 -15.27
CA PRO A 17 -4.75 0.46 -14.74
C PRO A 17 -3.42 0.88 -14.13
N LEU A 18 -3.10 2.18 -14.22
CA LEU A 18 -1.84 2.74 -13.73
C LEU A 18 -2.09 3.63 -12.51
N SER A 19 -1.34 3.40 -11.44
CA SER A 19 -1.28 4.24 -10.25
C SER A 19 0.09 4.89 -10.10
N LEU A 20 0.17 5.94 -9.26
CA LEU A 20 1.42 6.56 -8.87
C LEU A 20 1.60 6.49 -7.35
N TYR A 21 2.71 5.92 -6.88
CA TYR A 21 3.15 5.96 -5.51
C TYR A 21 4.26 7.00 -5.34
N ILE A 22 4.08 7.92 -4.40
CA ILE A 22 5.05 8.99 -4.10
C ILE A 22 5.56 8.78 -2.68
N HIS A 23 6.85 8.47 -2.59
CA HIS A 23 7.50 8.22 -1.31
C HIS A 23 8.09 9.49 -0.74
N ILE A 24 7.63 9.89 0.45
CA ILE A 24 8.19 10.99 1.24
C ILE A 24 8.85 10.38 2.48
N PRO A 25 10.19 10.34 2.53
CA PRO A 25 10.90 9.47 3.47
C PRO A 25 11.09 10.05 4.88
N TRP A 26 10.60 11.24 5.20
CA TRP A 26 10.84 11.89 6.49
C TRP A 26 9.71 11.69 7.49
N CYS A 27 10.11 11.50 8.76
CA CYS A 27 9.22 11.48 9.94
C CYS A 27 9.76 12.45 10.98
N ILE A 28 8.88 12.99 11.82
CA ILE A 28 9.28 13.73 13.04
C ILE A 28 10.07 12.78 13.96
N ARG A 29 9.57 11.55 14.12
CA ARG A 29 10.16 10.49 14.91
C ARG A 29 9.90 9.14 14.25
N LYS A 30 10.92 8.29 14.17
CA LYS A 30 10.74 6.90 13.69
C LYS A 30 10.14 6.04 14.80
N CYS A 31 9.02 5.40 14.50
CA CYS A 31 8.36 4.48 15.44
C CYS A 31 9.18 3.18 15.62
N PRO A 32 9.17 2.56 16.82
CA PRO A 32 10.01 1.39 17.11
C PRO A 32 9.63 0.13 16.33
N TYR A 33 8.41 0.06 15.78
CA TYR A 33 7.90 -1.06 14.98
C TYR A 33 8.04 -0.83 13.46
N CYS A 34 8.37 0.40 13.03
CA CYS A 34 8.28 0.79 11.61
C CYS A 34 9.47 0.25 10.80
N ASP A 35 9.19 -0.58 9.80
CA ASP A 35 10.12 -1.15 8.83
C ASP A 35 10.24 -0.33 7.53
N PHE A 36 9.35 0.66 7.34
CA PHE A 36 9.35 1.50 6.14
C PHE A 36 10.67 2.25 5.95
N ASN A 37 10.98 2.60 4.72
CA ASN A 37 12.11 3.46 4.37
C ASN A 37 11.87 4.90 4.88
N SER A 38 11.86 5.04 6.21
CA SER A 38 11.61 6.31 6.89
C SER A 38 12.83 6.77 7.67
N HIS A 39 13.08 8.08 7.64
CA HIS A 39 14.22 8.74 8.24
C HIS A 39 13.75 9.87 9.15
N GLN A 40 14.30 9.97 10.34
CA GLN A 40 13.99 11.10 11.21
C GLN A 40 14.51 12.39 10.58
N ALA A 41 13.64 13.40 10.49
CA ALA A 41 14.03 14.72 10.01
C ALA A 41 14.95 15.40 11.02
N ASN A 42 16.11 15.87 10.56
CA ASN A 42 17.02 16.72 11.33
C ASN A 42 16.76 18.17 10.88
N ASN A 43 16.01 18.93 11.66
CA ASN A 43 15.67 20.35 11.56
C ASN A 43 15.07 20.84 10.23
N ASP A 44 15.71 20.68 9.08
CA ASP A 44 15.20 21.18 7.78
C ASP A 44 15.04 20.06 6.78
N ILE A 45 13.82 19.83 6.30
CA ILE A 45 13.55 18.96 5.16
C ILE A 45 13.84 19.77 3.89
N PRO A 46 14.70 19.27 2.97
CA PRO A 46 14.96 19.94 1.69
C PRO A 46 13.77 19.78 0.74
N GLU A 47 12.64 20.41 1.11
CA GLU A 47 11.35 20.23 0.44
C GLU A 47 11.39 20.65 -1.02
N THR A 48 11.97 21.84 -1.29
CA THR A 48 12.03 22.40 -2.65
C THR A 48 12.86 21.53 -3.58
N GLU A 49 14.04 21.09 -3.11
CA GLU A 49 14.94 20.23 -3.85
C GLU A 49 14.34 18.85 -4.08
N TYR A 50 13.59 18.34 -3.08
CA TYR A 50 12.96 17.03 -3.20
C TYR A 50 11.79 17.06 -4.19
N VAL A 51 10.98 18.11 -4.20
CA VAL A 51 9.90 18.31 -5.19
C VAL A 51 10.48 18.38 -6.60
N ALA A 52 11.60 19.11 -6.78
CA ALA A 52 12.28 19.17 -8.08
C ALA A 52 12.83 17.80 -8.52
N ALA A 53 13.39 17.03 -7.57
CA ALA A 53 13.88 15.68 -7.82
C ALA A 53 12.73 14.72 -8.19
N LEU A 54 11.59 14.77 -7.49
CA LEU A 54 10.39 13.98 -7.81
C LEU A 54 9.87 14.28 -9.23
N ARG A 55 9.84 15.57 -9.63
CA ARG A 55 9.46 15.94 -11.00
C ARG A 55 10.39 15.31 -12.04
N LEU A 56 11.70 15.39 -11.83
CA LEU A 56 12.68 14.84 -12.74
C LEU A 56 12.60 13.31 -12.80
N ASP A 57 12.40 12.65 -11.65
CA ASP A 57 12.20 11.20 -11.56
C ASP A 57 10.98 10.76 -12.38
N LEU A 58 9.84 11.45 -12.19
CA LEU A 58 8.61 11.16 -12.93
C LEU A 58 8.75 11.42 -14.44
N GLN A 59 9.47 12.48 -14.83
CA GLN A 59 9.75 12.75 -16.24
C GLN A 59 10.52 11.61 -16.91
N GLN A 60 11.50 11.04 -16.20
CA GLN A 60 12.27 9.91 -16.72
C GLN A 60 11.40 8.63 -16.81
N ASP A 61 10.51 8.40 -15.84
CA ASP A 61 9.62 7.23 -15.84
C ASP A 61 8.35 7.41 -16.69
N ALA A 62 8.09 8.58 -17.26
CA ALA A 62 6.87 8.86 -18.04
C ALA A 62 6.64 7.90 -19.20
N ILE A 63 7.72 7.43 -19.84
CA ILE A 63 7.64 6.45 -20.92
C ILE A 63 7.02 5.12 -20.46
N LEU A 64 7.19 4.76 -19.19
CA LEU A 64 6.65 3.54 -18.60
C LEU A 64 5.11 3.60 -18.42
N ALA A 65 4.53 4.79 -18.49
CA ALA A 65 3.07 4.94 -18.50
C ALA A 65 2.44 4.38 -19.78
N GLN A 66 3.19 4.31 -20.91
CA GLN A 66 2.74 3.70 -22.16
C GLN A 66 1.40 4.29 -22.64
N GLY A 67 1.24 5.61 -22.52
CA GLY A 67 0.04 6.35 -22.93
C GLY A 67 -1.16 6.27 -21.96
N ARG A 68 -1.03 5.57 -20.83
CA ARG A 68 -2.08 5.51 -19.80
C ARG A 68 -2.08 6.77 -18.96
N LYS A 69 -3.25 7.11 -18.42
CA LYS A 69 -3.45 8.12 -17.39
C LYS A 69 -3.47 7.47 -16.00
N LEU A 70 -3.20 8.28 -14.97
CA LEU A 70 -3.23 7.83 -13.58
C LEU A 70 -4.67 7.67 -13.07
N THR A 71 -4.98 6.52 -12.47
CA THR A 71 -6.25 6.24 -11.81
C THR A 71 -6.22 6.59 -10.32
N SER A 72 -5.03 6.58 -9.71
CA SER A 72 -4.82 7.00 -8.32
C SER A 72 -3.39 7.49 -8.08
N ILE A 73 -3.26 8.38 -7.09
CA ILE A 73 -1.98 8.81 -6.50
C ILE A 73 -2.04 8.50 -5.01
N PHE A 74 -0.94 7.94 -4.49
CA PHE A 74 -0.79 7.70 -3.06
C PHE A 74 0.52 8.32 -2.56
N PHE A 75 0.40 9.28 -1.65
CA PHE A 75 1.53 9.84 -0.92
C PHE A 75 1.74 9.05 0.37
N GLY A 76 2.84 8.34 0.47
CA GLY A 76 3.16 7.49 1.61
C GLY A 76 4.63 7.51 2.00
N GLY A 77 4.99 6.62 2.94
CA GLY A 77 6.38 6.35 3.31
C GLY A 77 6.72 6.71 4.74
N GLY A 78 7.27 7.88 4.99
CA GLY A 78 7.51 8.42 6.32
C GLY A 78 6.26 9.13 6.85
N THR A 79 6.19 10.43 6.62
CA THR A 79 5.04 11.27 7.00
C THR A 79 4.83 12.34 5.91
N PRO A 80 4.08 12.04 4.85
CA PRO A 80 3.86 12.98 3.75
C PRO A 80 3.27 14.33 4.17
N SER A 81 2.44 14.35 5.21
CA SER A 81 1.87 15.57 5.78
C SER A 81 2.89 16.53 6.41
N MET A 82 4.16 16.15 6.53
CA MET A 82 5.23 17.09 6.90
C MET A 82 5.48 18.13 5.82
N PHE A 83 5.25 17.78 4.55
CA PHE A 83 5.40 18.73 3.45
C PHE A 83 4.35 19.83 3.49
N SER A 84 4.67 20.99 2.91
CA SER A 84 3.74 22.09 2.76
C SER A 84 2.64 21.76 1.75
N ALA A 85 1.48 22.39 1.89
CA ALA A 85 0.39 22.26 0.93
C ALA A 85 0.82 22.73 -0.48
N ASN A 86 1.69 23.71 -0.57
CA ASN A 86 2.24 24.21 -1.83
C ASN A 86 3.13 23.15 -2.51
N ALA A 87 3.93 22.42 -1.73
CA ALA A 87 4.75 21.33 -2.25
C ALA A 87 3.87 20.18 -2.77
N ILE A 88 2.87 19.78 -2.01
CA ILE A 88 1.91 18.74 -2.44
C ILE A 88 1.16 19.20 -3.71
N ALA A 89 0.67 20.44 -3.77
CA ALA A 89 0.03 20.99 -4.96
C ALA A 89 0.95 20.95 -6.19
N LYS A 90 2.22 21.31 -6.00
CA LYS A 90 3.22 21.28 -7.07
C LYS A 90 3.46 19.87 -7.59
N ILE A 91 3.58 18.88 -6.70
CA ILE A 91 3.79 17.47 -7.07
C ILE A 91 2.57 16.94 -7.85
N ILE A 92 1.34 17.23 -7.37
CA ILE A 92 0.10 16.82 -8.06
C ILE A 92 0.02 17.45 -9.46
N LYS A 93 0.29 18.74 -9.56
CA LYS A 93 0.31 19.45 -10.85
C LYS A 93 1.36 18.87 -11.80
N ASP A 94 2.56 18.59 -11.32
CA ASP A 94 3.62 17.97 -12.12
C ASP A 94 3.21 16.58 -12.64
N ALA A 95 2.53 15.77 -11.79
CA ALA A 95 2.03 14.47 -12.20
C ALA A 95 0.94 14.57 -13.28
N GLU A 96 0.05 15.55 -13.17
CA GLU A 96 -0.98 15.82 -14.18
C GLU A 96 -0.37 16.28 -15.51
N GLU A 97 0.61 17.19 -15.47
CA GLU A 97 1.30 17.70 -16.67
C GLU A 97 2.10 16.61 -17.39
N ILE A 98 2.74 15.68 -16.64
CA ILE A 98 3.65 14.69 -17.22
C ILE A 98 2.92 13.44 -17.70
N ILE A 99 1.97 12.92 -16.91
CA ILE A 99 1.26 11.65 -17.20
C ILE A 99 -0.20 11.90 -17.59
N GLY A 100 -0.88 12.83 -16.87
CA GLY A 100 -2.32 13.05 -16.98
C GLY A 100 -3.14 12.15 -16.06
N PHE A 101 -4.39 12.56 -15.81
CA PHE A 101 -5.30 11.92 -14.87
C PHE A 101 -6.54 11.36 -15.57
N GLU A 102 -7.00 10.20 -15.10
CA GLU A 102 -8.35 9.73 -15.41
C GLU A 102 -9.38 10.62 -14.69
N PRO A 103 -10.61 10.74 -15.23
CA PRO A 103 -11.69 11.38 -14.50
C PRO A 103 -11.84 10.76 -13.11
N ASP A 104 -12.14 11.57 -12.10
CA ASP A 104 -12.35 11.12 -10.71
C ASP A 104 -11.14 10.40 -10.07
N ILE A 105 -9.92 10.77 -10.43
CA ILE A 105 -8.70 10.24 -9.82
C ILE A 105 -8.79 10.29 -8.28
N GLU A 106 -8.38 9.21 -7.60
CA GLU A 106 -8.19 9.19 -6.16
C GLU A 106 -6.79 9.70 -5.81
N ILE A 107 -6.70 10.74 -4.99
CA ILE A 107 -5.43 11.29 -4.50
C ILE A 107 -5.42 11.18 -2.98
N THR A 108 -4.69 10.18 -2.47
CA THR A 108 -4.57 9.90 -1.04
C THR A 108 -3.29 10.48 -0.47
N LEU A 109 -3.38 11.07 0.72
CA LEU A 109 -2.22 11.55 1.49
C LEU A 109 -2.26 10.95 2.90
N GLU A 110 -1.15 10.30 3.29
CA GLU A 110 -0.94 9.85 4.66
C GLU A 110 -0.61 11.03 5.57
N ALA A 111 -1.27 11.08 6.73
CA ALA A 111 -1.09 12.12 7.72
C ALA A 111 -1.03 11.55 9.15
N ASN A 112 -0.22 12.14 10.00
CA ASN A 112 -0.34 11.94 11.44
C ASN A 112 -1.43 12.86 12.01
N PRO A 113 -2.07 12.48 13.13
CA PRO A 113 -3.12 13.30 13.75
C PRO A 113 -2.59 14.46 14.62
N GLY A 114 -1.29 14.78 14.54
CA GLY A 114 -0.69 15.89 15.30
C GLY A 114 -1.25 17.27 14.92
N THR A 115 -1.16 18.22 15.83
CA THR A 115 -1.72 19.57 15.63
C THR A 115 -1.12 20.27 14.42
N PHE A 116 0.19 20.12 14.21
CA PHE A 116 0.90 20.73 13.08
C PHE A 116 0.38 20.27 11.71
N GLU A 117 0.04 18.99 11.57
CA GLU A 117 -0.51 18.43 10.33
C GLU A 117 -1.96 18.88 10.12
N GLN A 118 -2.74 18.97 11.20
CA GLN A 118 -4.14 19.40 11.13
C GLN A 118 -4.30 20.80 10.54
N GLU A 119 -3.40 21.73 10.85
CA GLU A 119 -3.41 23.08 10.32
C GLU A 119 -3.26 23.13 8.78
N LYS A 120 -2.70 22.08 8.19
CA LYS A 120 -2.47 21.97 6.74
C LYS A 120 -3.64 21.32 5.97
N PHE A 121 -4.58 20.66 6.62
CA PHE A 121 -5.58 19.83 5.92
C PHE A 121 -6.39 20.62 4.88
N SER A 122 -6.79 21.86 5.19
CA SER A 122 -7.48 22.71 4.22
C SER A 122 -6.62 23.02 2.99
N GLY A 123 -5.32 23.20 3.20
CA GLY A 123 -4.36 23.41 2.11
C GLY A 123 -4.18 22.15 1.26
N PHE A 124 -4.11 20.96 1.86
CA PHE A 124 -4.04 19.70 1.11
C PHE A 124 -5.32 19.45 0.30
N ARG A 125 -6.49 19.77 0.87
CA ARG A 125 -7.76 19.70 0.13
C ARG A 125 -7.77 20.63 -1.08
N ALA A 126 -7.32 21.87 -0.89
CA ALA A 126 -7.19 22.85 -1.98
C ALA A 126 -6.13 22.45 -3.03
N ALA A 127 -5.09 21.73 -2.62
CA ALA A 127 -4.07 21.17 -3.51
C ALA A 127 -4.57 20.04 -4.41
N GLY A 128 -5.77 19.49 -4.15
CA GLY A 128 -6.35 18.38 -4.93
C GLY A 128 -6.36 17.03 -4.23
N VAL A 129 -5.82 16.93 -2.99
CA VAL A 129 -5.98 15.71 -2.18
C VAL A 129 -7.46 15.50 -1.89
N ASN A 130 -7.98 14.32 -2.22
CA ASN A 130 -9.42 14.02 -2.03
C ASN A 130 -9.68 12.84 -1.08
N ARG A 131 -8.63 12.21 -0.57
CA ARG A 131 -8.68 11.17 0.46
C ARG A 131 -7.55 11.38 1.48
N LEU A 132 -7.84 11.30 2.78
CA LEU A 132 -6.84 11.27 3.84
C LEU A 132 -6.74 9.88 4.47
N SER A 133 -5.51 9.42 4.74
CA SER A 133 -5.23 8.27 5.59
C SER A 133 -4.58 8.78 6.88
N ILE A 134 -5.29 8.68 8.01
CA ILE A 134 -4.84 9.26 9.28
C ILE A 134 -4.33 8.14 10.18
N GLY A 135 -3.03 8.16 10.47
CA GLY A 135 -2.34 7.16 11.27
C GLY A 135 -2.64 7.29 12.78
N ILE A 136 -3.83 6.94 13.20
CA ILE A 136 -4.28 6.97 14.60
C ILE A 136 -3.54 5.91 15.44
N GLN A 137 -3.50 4.68 14.97
CA GLN A 137 -2.95 3.47 15.55
C GLN A 137 -3.75 2.94 16.76
N SER A 138 -4.06 3.77 17.75
CA SER A 138 -4.91 3.48 18.91
C SER A 138 -5.49 4.77 19.48
N PHE A 139 -6.56 4.67 20.24
CA PHE A 139 -7.10 5.77 21.07
C PHE A 139 -6.71 5.62 22.54
N ASN A 140 -5.84 4.67 22.88
CA ASN A 140 -5.31 4.48 24.22
C ASN A 140 -3.93 5.15 24.34
N ASP A 141 -3.81 6.17 25.19
CA ASP A 141 -2.56 6.94 25.36
C ASP A 141 -1.38 6.09 25.83
N ALA A 142 -1.62 5.04 26.63
CA ALA A 142 -0.57 4.13 27.07
C ALA A 142 -0.04 3.32 25.89
N GLN A 143 -0.92 2.80 25.03
CA GLN A 143 -0.53 2.08 23.80
C GLN A 143 0.19 3.01 22.82
N LEU A 144 -0.31 4.22 22.59
CA LEU A 144 0.36 5.21 21.75
C LEU A 144 1.79 5.50 22.22
N LYS A 145 1.99 5.64 23.52
CA LYS A 145 3.32 5.83 24.12
C LYS A 145 4.25 4.63 23.88
N LEU A 146 3.75 3.40 24.03
CA LEU A 146 4.51 2.17 23.75
C LEU A 146 4.89 2.08 22.26
N LEU A 147 3.98 2.48 21.37
CA LEU A 147 4.22 2.56 19.94
C LEU A 147 5.16 3.72 19.55
N GLY A 148 5.61 4.54 20.50
CA GLY A 148 6.48 5.68 20.22
C GLY A 148 5.80 6.83 19.48
N ARG A 149 4.46 6.88 19.49
CA ARG A 149 3.68 7.94 18.83
C ARG A 149 3.87 9.27 19.58
N VAL A 150 3.81 10.37 18.83
CA VAL A 150 3.97 11.73 19.35
C VAL A 150 2.64 12.39 19.69
N HIS A 151 1.53 11.88 19.16
CA HIS A 151 0.18 12.35 19.42
C HIS A 151 -0.50 11.51 20.51
N GLY A 152 -1.48 12.10 21.18
CA GLY A 152 -2.37 11.43 22.12
C GLY A 152 -3.79 11.29 21.59
N ARG A 153 -4.68 10.70 22.43
CA ARG A 153 -6.09 10.48 22.11
C ARG A 153 -6.81 11.74 21.64
N ASP A 154 -6.64 12.86 22.35
CA ASP A 154 -7.36 14.10 22.03
C ASP A 154 -6.98 14.66 20.66
N GLU A 155 -5.72 14.54 20.26
CA GLU A 155 -5.25 14.94 18.94
C GLU A 155 -5.82 14.03 17.86
N ALA A 156 -5.87 12.71 18.12
CA ALA A 156 -6.47 11.73 17.23
C ALA A 156 -7.95 12.04 16.95
N LEU A 157 -8.72 12.36 17.99
CA LEU A 157 -10.14 12.73 17.86
C LEU A 157 -10.32 14.04 17.08
N ARG A 158 -9.52 15.06 17.40
CA ARG A 158 -9.56 16.35 16.69
C ARG A 158 -9.17 16.23 15.23
N ALA A 159 -8.25 15.35 14.87
CA ALA A 159 -7.79 15.21 13.49
C ALA A 159 -8.94 14.91 12.52
N VAL A 160 -9.87 14.03 12.90
CA VAL A 160 -11.02 13.68 12.06
C VAL A 160 -11.97 14.87 11.92
N ASP A 161 -12.26 15.59 13.02
CA ASP A 161 -13.12 16.80 12.98
C ASP A 161 -12.50 17.89 12.10
N VAL A 162 -11.19 18.13 12.22
CA VAL A 162 -10.48 19.11 11.39
C VAL A 162 -10.46 18.67 9.92
N ALA A 163 -10.27 17.38 9.62
CA ALA A 163 -10.35 16.87 8.25
C ALA A 163 -11.75 17.09 7.65
N ARG A 164 -12.82 16.81 8.40
CA ARG A 164 -14.21 17.10 7.97
C ARG A 164 -14.42 18.58 7.70
N LYS A 165 -13.98 19.46 8.61
CA LYS A 165 -14.05 20.93 8.43
C LYS A 165 -13.26 21.43 7.23
N ALA A 166 -12.17 20.75 6.88
CA ALA A 166 -11.39 21.02 5.68
C ALA A 166 -12.06 20.52 4.37
N GLY A 167 -13.20 19.85 4.47
CA GLY A 167 -13.98 19.37 3.32
C GLY A 167 -13.58 17.98 2.81
N PHE A 168 -12.93 17.15 3.66
CA PHE A 168 -12.71 15.75 3.32
C PHE A 168 -13.94 14.90 3.66
N ASP A 169 -14.46 14.22 2.65
CA ASP A 169 -15.58 13.27 2.71
C ASP A 169 -15.14 11.80 2.48
N ASN A 170 -13.84 11.58 2.32
CA ASN A 170 -13.22 10.26 2.20
C ASN A 170 -12.00 10.20 3.15
N ILE A 171 -12.22 9.62 4.33
CA ILE A 171 -11.21 9.51 5.39
C ILE A 171 -11.01 8.03 5.71
N ASN A 172 -9.75 7.62 5.76
CA ASN A 172 -9.32 6.36 6.35
C ASN A 172 -8.71 6.60 7.72
N LEU A 173 -9.03 5.76 8.68
CA LEU A 173 -8.32 5.68 9.96
C LEU A 173 -7.49 4.41 9.99
N ASP A 174 -6.17 4.57 10.18
CA ASP A 174 -5.27 3.45 10.38
C ASP A 174 -5.23 3.10 11.87
N LEU A 175 -5.61 1.89 12.21
CA LEU A 175 -5.62 1.34 13.56
C LEU A 175 -4.83 0.04 13.60
N MET A 176 -4.20 -0.21 14.71
CA MET A 176 -3.45 -1.44 14.97
C MET A 176 -4.13 -2.27 16.06
N HIS A 177 -3.98 -3.59 15.95
CA HIS A 177 -4.36 -4.53 17.01
C HIS A 177 -3.21 -5.50 17.30
N GLY A 178 -3.38 -6.34 18.34
CA GLY A 178 -2.28 -7.17 18.81
C GLY A 178 -1.16 -6.33 19.41
N LEU A 179 -1.50 -5.18 19.98
CA LEU A 179 -0.55 -4.28 20.64
C LEU A 179 0.00 -4.91 21.93
N PRO A 180 1.14 -4.42 22.45
CA PRO A 180 1.71 -4.97 23.66
C PRO A 180 0.68 -5.06 24.79
N GLU A 181 0.52 -6.27 25.36
CA GLU A 181 -0.42 -6.57 26.45
C GLU A 181 -1.88 -6.21 26.18
N GLN A 182 -2.27 -5.98 24.92
CA GLN A 182 -3.63 -5.60 24.55
C GLN A 182 -4.63 -6.74 24.80
N SER A 183 -5.72 -6.43 25.50
CA SER A 183 -6.86 -7.32 25.66
C SER A 183 -7.86 -7.20 24.51
N VAL A 184 -8.79 -8.15 24.42
CA VAL A 184 -9.94 -8.09 23.46
C VAL A 184 -10.76 -6.82 23.68
N ASP A 185 -11.03 -6.46 24.94
CA ASP A 185 -11.81 -5.28 25.28
C ASP A 185 -11.10 -3.97 24.88
N ASP A 186 -9.77 -3.91 25.02
CA ASP A 186 -8.98 -2.74 24.57
C ASP A 186 -9.07 -2.57 23.04
N ALA A 187 -8.91 -3.66 22.28
CA ALA A 187 -9.01 -3.62 20.83
C ALA A 187 -10.41 -3.20 20.35
N LYS A 188 -11.46 -3.72 21.02
CA LYS A 188 -12.85 -3.33 20.75
C LYS A 188 -13.12 -1.86 21.11
N ALA A 189 -12.52 -1.34 22.18
CA ALA A 189 -12.66 0.06 22.56
C ALA A 189 -12.07 1.00 21.50
N ASP A 190 -10.91 0.66 20.92
CA ASP A 190 -10.33 1.40 19.81
C ASP A 190 -11.24 1.41 18.57
N LEU A 191 -11.76 0.23 18.17
CA LEU A 191 -12.71 0.14 17.06
C LEU A 191 -14.01 0.88 17.32
N ALA A 192 -14.59 0.76 18.52
CA ALA A 192 -15.81 1.47 18.90
C ALA A 192 -15.63 2.99 18.78
N GLN A 193 -14.47 3.51 19.21
CA GLN A 193 -14.15 4.92 19.05
C GLN A 193 -14.02 5.32 17.59
N ALA A 194 -13.37 4.50 16.75
CA ALA A 194 -13.27 4.76 15.31
C ALA A 194 -14.64 4.77 14.64
N ILE A 195 -15.52 3.83 14.99
CA ILE A 195 -16.87 3.74 14.47
C ILE A 195 -17.70 4.98 14.80
N VAL A 196 -17.55 5.54 16.03
CA VAL A 196 -18.20 6.80 16.43
C VAL A 196 -17.73 7.98 15.57
N LEU A 197 -16.47 8.02 15.14
CA LEU A 197 -15.94 9.05 14.23
C LEU A 197 -16.46 8.91 12.80
N ALA A 198 -17.12 7.80 12.48
CA ALA A 198 -17.78 7.51 11.21
C ALA A 198 -16.91 7.79 9.96
N PRO A 199 -15.67 7.27 9.86
CA PRO A 199 -14.91 7.36 8.64
C PRO A 199 -15.55 6.49 7.53
N GLU A 200 -15.23 6.74 6.28
CA GLU A 200 -15.64 5.92 5.13
C GLU A 200 -14.86 4.61 5.06
N HIS A 201 -13.65 4.62 5.65
CA HIS A 201 -12.71 3.52 5.56
C HIS A 201 -11.94 3.34 6.89
N ILE A 202 -11.67 2.10 7.27
CA ILE A 202 -10.82 1.73 8.39
C ILE A 202 -9.80 0.72 7.90
N SER A 203 -8.51 1.01 8.09
CA SER A 203 -7.44 0.03 7.99
C SER A 203 -7.17 -0.48 9.40
N TRP A 204 -7.41 -1.77 9.65
CA TRP A 204 -7.22 -2.39 10.95
C TRP A 204 -6.29 -3.59 10.80
N TYR A 205 -5.05 -3.48 11.24
CA TYR A 205 -4.00 -4.43 10.98
C TYR A 205 -3.23 -4.82 12.24
N GLN A 206 -2.76 -6.08 12.26
CA GLN A 206 -2.02 -6.63 13.39
C GLN A 206 -0.60 -6.05 13.45
N LEU A 207 -0.13 -5.74 14.67
CA LEU A 207 1.27 -5.43 14.91
C LEU A 207 2.12 -6.67 14.61
N THR A 208 3.04 -6.54 13.67
CA THR A 208 4.08 -7.54 13.36
C THR A 208 5.45 -7.03 13.77
N ILE A 209 6.33 -7.95 14.16
CA ILE A 209 7.71 -7.61 14.54
C ILE A 209 8.60 -7.85 13.33
N GLU A 210 8.90 -6.77 12.62
CA GLU A 210 9.70 -6.81 11.40
C GLU A 210 11.20 -6.67 11.68
N GLN A 211 12.01 -7.33 10.85
CA GLN A 211 13.48 -7.23 10.94
C GLN A 211 13.94 -5.77 10.77
N ASN A 212 15.09 -5.45 11.36
CA ASN A 212 15.68 -4.10 11.32
C ASN A 212 14.84 -3.01 12.04
N THR A 213 13.92 -3.39 12.92
CA THR A 213 13.17 -2.48 13.79
C THR A 213 13.70 -2.52 15.23
N ALA A 214 13.37 -1.49 16.02
CA ALA A 214 13.72 -1.51 17.45
C ALA A 214 12.96 -2.61 18.19
N PHE A 215 11.72 -2.90 17.81
CA PHE A 215 10.94 -3.99 18.38
C PHE A 215 11.52 -5.37 18.04
N TYR A 216 12.17 -5.55 16.90
CA TYR A 216 12.89 -6.78 16.60
C TYR A 216 14.09 -6.99 17.54
N SER A 217 14.81 -5.90 17.86
CA SER A 217 15.98 -5.95 18.75
C SER A 217 15.59 -6.11 20.21
N ALA A 218 14.45 -5.60 20.63
CA ALA A 218 13.88 -5.67 21.98
C ALA A 218 12.37 -5.86 21.91
N PRO A 219 11.89 -7.10 21.62
CA PRO A 219 10.47 -7.35 21.41
C PRO A 219 9.63 -7.05 22.64
N PRO A 220 8.52 -6.32 22.50
CA PRO A 220 7.55 -6.18 23.59
C PRO A 220 6.80 -7.51 23.82
N ILE A 221 6.13 -7.62 24.94
CA ILE A 221 5.25 -8.76 25.24
C ILE A 221 3.97 -8.57 24.42
N LEU A 222 3.74 -9.42 23.43
CA LEU A 222 2.52 -9.41 22.61
C LEU A 222 1.49 -10.39 23.20
N PRO A 223 0.17 -10.19 22.87
CA PRO A 223 -0.86 -11.17 23.21
C PRO A 223 -0.55 -12.54 22.60
N VAL A 224 -0.96 -13.60 23.30
CA VAL A 224 -0.83 -14.98 22.80
C VAL A 224 -1.77 -15.22 21.60
N GLU A 225 -1.49 -16.27 20.81
CA GLU A 225 -2.23 -16.55 19.56
C GLU A 225 -3.74 -16.64 19.75
N ASP A 226 -4.22 -17.30 20.81
CA ASP A 226 -5.66 -17.40 21.09
C ASP A 226 -6.28 -16.01 21.33
N THR A 227 -5.60 -15.15 22.09
CA THR A 227 -6.07 -13.77 22.31
C THR A 227 -6.06 -12.96 21.01
N LEU A 228 -5.05 -13.15 20.15
CA LEU A 228 -5.00 -12.49 18.82
C LEU A 228 -6.15 -12.94 17.94
N ALA A 229 -6.50 -14.22 17.95
CA ALA A 229 -7.63 -14.77 17.22
C ALA A 229 -8.96 -14.18 17.73
N ASP A 230 -9.16 -14.13 19.06
CA ASP A 230 -10.35 -13.53 19.67
C ASP A 230 -10.47 -12.03 19.33
N ILE A 231 -9.36 -11.27 19.40
CA ILE A 231 -9.31 -9.86 18.99
C ILE A 231 -9.79 -9.73 17.54
N GLN A 232 -9.26 -10.55 16.64
CA GLN A 232 -9.58 -10.49 15.22
C GLN A 232 -11.06 -10.83 14.97
N ASP A 233 -11.55 -11.93 15.53
CA ASP A 233 -12.91 -12.41 15.29
C ASP A 233 -13.94 -11.41 15.86
N GLU A 234 -13.78 -10.95 17.11
CA GLU A 234 -14.69 -9.98 17.72
C GLU A 234 -14.60 -8.58 17.07
N GLY A 235 -13.40 -8.15 16.67
CA GLY A 235 -13.22 -6.88 15.99
C GLY A 235 -13.85 -6.88 14.60
N GLN A 236 -13.70 -7.96 13.83
CA GLN A 236 -14.37 -8.12 12.53
C GLN A 236 -15.88 -8.12 12.67
N ALA A 237 -16.42 -8.82 13.67
CA ALA A 237 -17.86 -8.84 13.97
C ALA A 237 -18.37 -7.43 14.31
N LEU A 238 -17.63 -6.67 15.13
CA LEU A 238 -17.97 -5.29 15.49
C LEU A 238 -18.01 -4.37 14.27
N LEU A 239 -17.00 -4.43 13.41
CA LEU A 239 -16.93 -3.65 12.17
C LEU A 239 -18.07 -3.99 11.21
N ALA A 240 -18.34 -5.29 11.02
CA ALA A 240 -19.43 -5.76 10.18
C ALA A 240 -20.80 -5.26 10.69
N HIS A 241 -21.05 -5.35 12.02
CA HIS A 241 -22.27 -4.83 12.64
C HIS A 241 -22.44 -3.31 12.44
N ALA A 242 -21.33 -2.57 12.42
CA ALA A 242 -21.32 -1.13 12.15
C ALA A 242 -21.41 -0.77 10.65
N GLY A 243 -21.56 -1.77 9.76
CA GLY A 243 -21.72 -1.59 8.31
C GLY A 243 -20.41 -1.39 7.54
N TYR A 244 -19.27 -1.74 8.13
CA TYR A 244 -17.99 -1.79 7.43
C TYR A 244 -17.78 -3.18 6.82
N ALA A 245 -17.78 -3.27 5.50
CA ALA A 245 -17.49 -4.51 4.79
C ALA A 245 -15.96 -4.66 4.63
N GLN A 246 -15.43 -5.78 5.12
CA GLN A 246 -14.05 -6.15 4.84
C GLN A 246 -13.92 -6.49 3.36
N TYR A 247 -13.01 -5.84 2.63
CA TYR A 247 -12.80 -6.13 1.21
C TYR A 247 -11.41 -6.72 0.91
N GLU A 248 -10.46 -6.57 1.82
CA GLU A 248 -9.14 -7.20 1.80
C GLU A 248 -8.69 -7.49 3.25
N ILE A 249 -7.53 -8.11 3.44
CA ILE A 249 -7.07 -8.67 4.73
C ILE A 249 -7.25 -7.71 5.91
N SER A 250 -6.91 -6.43 5.74
CA SER A 250 -6.87 -5.43 6.81
C SER A 250 -7.67 -4.16 6.53
N ALA A 251 -8.47 -4.13 5.45
CA ALA A 251 -9.19 -2.93 5.07
C ALA A 251 -10.72 -3.14 5.01
N TYR A 252 -11.41 -2.19 5.60
CA TYR A 252 -12.86 -2.18 5.80
C TYR A 252 -13.45 -0.89 5.28
N ALA A 253 -14.52 -0.95 4.50
CA ALA A 253 -15.12 0.21 3.88
C ALA A 253 -16.65 0.22 4.02
N LYS A 254 -17.24 1.42 4.18
CA LYS A 254 -18.65 1.68 4.04
C LYS A 254 -19.01 2.04 2.59
N ASN A 255 -20.24 1.76 2.20
CA ASN A 255 -20.81 2.22 0.93
C ASN A 255 -19.92 1.94 -0.30
N LYS A 256 -19.14 0.84 -0.26
CA LYS A 256 -18.19 0.45 -1.30
C LYS A 256 -17.07 1.49 -1.57
N GLN A 257 -16.79 2.37 -0.61
CA GLN A 257 -15.69 3.34 -0.71
C GLN A 257 -14.34 2.68 -0.43
N ARG A 258 -14.02 1.67 -1.23
CA ARG A 258 -12.75 0.94 -1.19
C ARG A 258 -11.64 1.84 -1.72
N ALA A 259 -10.43 1.77 -1.13
CA ALA A 259 -9.28 2.52 -1.60
C ALA A 259 -8.85 2.03 -3.00
N ARG A 260 -8.84 2.94 -4.00
CA ARG A 260 -8.56 2.57 -5.41
C ARG A 260 -7.13 2.08 -5.60
N HIS A 261 -6.16 2.70 -4.91
CA HIS A 261 -4.78 2.24 -4.98
C HIS A 261 -4.60 0.83 -4.42
N ASN A 262 -5.29 0.46 -3.30
CA ASN A 262 -5.29 -0.90 -2.77
C ASN A 262 -5.86 -1.87 -3.79
N ILE A 263 -7.05 -1.58 -4.33
CA ILE A 263 -7.69 -2.41 -5.35
C ILE A 263 -6.78 -2.60 -6.56
N ASN A 264 -6.10 -1.53 -7.02
CA ASN A 264 -5.17 -1.65 -8.13
C ASN A 264 -4.02 -2.61 -7.83
N TYR A 265 -3.41 -2.53 -6.64
CA TYR A 265 -2.36 -3.46 -6.22
C TYR A 265 -2.86 -4.90 -6.13
N TRP A 266 -3.98 -5.11 -5.43
CA TRP A 266 -4.50 -6.45 -5.18
C TRP A 266 -5.08 -7.11 -6.45
N GLN A 267 -5.47 -6.34 -7.43
CA GLN A 267 -5.82 -6.84 -8.76
C GLN A 267 -4.61 -6.95 -9.69
N PHE A 268 -3.40 -6.93 -9.18
CA PHE A 268 -2.17 -7.01 -9.96
C PHE A 268 -2.03 -5.90 -11.02
N GLY A 269 -2.51 -4.69 -10.70
CA GLY A 269 -2.37 -3.50 -11.52
C GLY A 269 -0.95 -2.95 -11.56
N ASP A 270 -0.68 -2.01 -12.47
CA ASP A 270 0.61 -1.34 -12.57
C ASP A 270 0.69 -0.09 -11.69
N TYR A 271 1.88 0.22 -11.23
CA TYR A 271 2.16 1.46 -10.52
C TYR A 271 3.59 1.93 -10.76
N LEU A 272 3.72 3.23 -10.99
CA LEU A 272 5.00 3.95 -10.94
C LEU A 272 5.31 4.29 -9.48
N GLY A 273 6.59 4.22 -9.11
CA GLY A 273 7.06 4.65 -7.80
C GLY A 273 8.14 5.70 -7.96
N ILE A 274 7.93 6.90 -7.41
CA ILE A 274 8.91 7.98 -7.36
C ILE A 274 9.24 8.37 -5.92
N GLY A 275 10.44 8.90 -5.74
CA GLY A 275 10.95 9.23 -4.40
C GLY A 275 11.89 8.18 -3.84
N ALA A 276 12.67 8.58 -2.83
CA ALA A 276 13.72 7.76 -2.24
C ALA A 276 13.19 6.44 -1.65
N GLY A 277 13.56 5.30 -2.24
CA GLY A 277 13.12 3.97 -1.83
C GLY A 277 11.73 3.57 -2.33
N ALA A 278 11.13 4.32 -3.24
CA ALA A 278 9.89 3.93 -3.89
C ALA A 278 10.09 2.69 -4.77
N HIS A 279 9.06 1.85 -4.83
CA HIS A 279 8.99 0.68 -5.72
C HIS A 279 7.93 0.90 -6.79
N GLY A 280 8.08 0.23 -7.93
CA GLY A 280 7.13 0.20 -9.03
C GLY A 280 6.99 -1.20 -9.62
N LYS A 281 5.86 -1.47 -10.28
CA LYS A 281 5.62 -2.67 -11.08
C LYS A 281 4.98 -2.24 -12.39
N ILE A 282 5.58 -2.63 -13.51
CA ILE A 282 5.14 -2.25 -14.85
C ILE A 282 5.06 -3.46 -15.76
N THR A 283 3.93 -3.61 -16.39
CA THR A 283 3.69 -4.56 -17.47
C THR A 283 4.16 -3.96 -18.80
N GLN A 284 4.98 -4.70 -19.54
CA GLN A 284 5.52 -4.31 -20.86
C GLN A 284 5.05 -5.32 -21.93
N PRO A 285 3.88 -5.10 -22.55
CA PRO A 285 3.29 -6.05 -23.48
C PRO A 285 4.16 -6.34 -24.70
N GLU A 286 4.79 -5.30 -25.28
CA GLU A 286 5.66 -5.45 -26.46
C GLU A 286 6.88 -6.34 -26.21
N GLN A 287 7.41 -6.33 -24.96
CA GLN A 287 8.53 -7.16 -24.54
C GLN A 287 8.07 -8.45 -23.86
N VAL A 288 6.76 -8.65 -23.72
CA VAL A 288 6.13 -9.80 -23.07
C VAL A 288 6.74 -10.08 -21.69
N ARG A 289 6.77 -9.05 -20.82
CA ARG A 289 7.37 -9.15 -19.48
C ARG A 289 6.73 -8.18 -18.49
N ILE A 290 6.94 -8.48 -17.22
CA ILE A 290 6.60 -7.62 -16.11
C ILE A 290 7.90 -7.29 -15.38
N ILE A 291 8.11 -6.02 -15.05
CA ILE A 291 9.29 -5.56 -14.34
C ILE A 291 8.90 -4.99 -12.98
N ARG A 292 9.72 -5.25 -11.98
CA ARG A 292 9.75 -4.54 -10.72
C ARG A 292 10.89 -3.56 -10.73
N LEU A 293 10.64 -2.36 -10.19
CA LEU A 293 11.59 -1.25 -10.17
C LEU A 293 11.70 -0.75 -8.74
N TRP A 294 12.88 -0.24 -8.37
CA TRP A 294 13.02 0.49 -7.11
C TRP A 294 14.00 1.64 -7.25
N LYS A 295 13.78 2.66 -6.45
CA LYS A 295 14.62 3.86 -6.39
C LYS A 295 15.67 3.75 -5.30
N THR A 296 16.73 4.56 -5.43
CA THR A 296 17.77 4.71 -4.40
C THR A 296 17.15 5.02 -3.04
N ARG A 297 17.50 4.22 -2.01
CA ARG A 297 16.81 4.26 -0.70
C ARG A 297 17.12 5.50 0.13
N LEU A 298 18.40 5.95 0.16
CA LEU A 298 18.81 7.05 1.02
C LEU A 298 18.39 8.40 0.41
N PRO A 299 17.65 9.25 1.16
CA PRO A 299 17.17 10.54 0.65
C PRO A 299 18.30 11.43 0.12
N LYS A 300 19.46 11.44 0.81
CA LYS A 300 20.64 12.18 0.35
C LYS A 300 21.12 11.70 -1.02
N HIS A 301 21.26 10.39 -1.21
CA HIS A 301 21.72 9.82 -2.50
C HIS A 301 20.70 10.06 -3.61
N TYR A 302 19.41 10.05 -3.27
CA TYR A 302 18.33 10.38 -4.21
C TYR A 302 18.45 11.84 -4.68
N LEU A 303 18.65 12.79 -3.76
CA LEU A 303 18.86 14.21 -4.08
C LEU A 303 20.16 14.44 -4.86
N ASP A 304 21.27 13.80 -4.47
CA ASP A 304 22.54 13.88 -5.18
C ASP A 304 22.40 13.39 -6.64
N SER A 305 21.51 12.43 -6.91
CA SER A 305 21.26 11.94 -8.27
C SER A 305 20.60 12.97 -9.17
N ALA A 306 19.80 13.88 -8.63
CA ALA A 306 19.18 14.97 -9.38
C ALA A 306 20.18 16.00 -9.93
N THR A 307 21.35 16.13 -9.29
CA THR A 307 22.34 17.18 -9.59
C THR A 307 23.64 16.63 -10.18
N SER A 308 23.84 15.30 -10.12
CA SER A 308 25.08 14.67 -10.58
C SER A 308 24.96 14.19 -12.03
N ASN A 309 26.10 14.24 -12.78
CA ASN A 309 26.25 13.55 -14.06
C ASN A 309 26.37 12.01 -13.87
N LYS A 310 25.56 11.43 -12.96
CA LYS A 310 25.55 9.98 -12.75
C LYS A 310 25.10 9.25 -14.01
N ILE A 311 25.77 8.14 -14.28
CA ILE A 311 25.31 7.18 -15.28
C ILE A 311 23.99 6.64 -14.80
N SER A 312 22.95 6.75 -15.63
CA SER A 312 21.61 6.22 -15.35
C SER A 312 21.67 4.71 -15.06
N THR A 313 20.97 4.26 -14.04
CA THR A 313 20.77 2.83 -13.79
C THR A 313 19.84 2.28 -14.86
N ASN A 314 20.22 1.17 -15.49
CA ASN A 314 19.34 0.47 -16.42
C ASN A 314 18.26 -0.29 -15.60
N LEU A 315 17.02 0.13 -15.74
CA LEU A 315 15.87 -0.46 -15.09
C LEU A 315 15.08 -1.28 -16.11
N GLY A 316 15.50 -2.52 -16.36
CA GLY A 316 14.80 -3.37 -17.32
C GLY A 316 14.69 -2.77 -18.74
N GLY A 317 15.79 -2.18 -19.25
CA GLY A 317 15.80 -1.52 -20.56
C GLY A 317 15.42 -0.05 -20.55
N HIS A 318 15.04 0.51 -19.40
CA HIS A 318 14.77 1.92 -19.17
C HIS A 318 15.87 2.54 -18.28
N GLN A 319 16.30 3.74 -18.60
CA GLN A 319 17.36 4.43 -17.85
C GLN A 319 16.76 5.50 -16.94
N ASN A 320 17.10 5.44 -15.64
CA ASN A 320 16.69 6.43 -14.65
C ASN A 320 17.85 6.71 -13.69
N VAL A 321 18.22 7.99 -13.50
CA VAL A 321 19.31 8.39 -12.60
C VAL A 321 19.00 8.14 -11.12
N PHE A 322 17.74 8.05 -10.76
CA PHE A 322 17.27 7.74 -9.40
C PHE A 322 17.14 6.25 -9.13
N GLY A 323 17.37 5.40 -10.14
CA GLY A 323 17.20 3.96 -10.04
C GLY A 323 18.13 3.33 -9.03
N GLY A 324 17.58 2.47 -8.17
CA GLY A 324 18.29 1.56 -7.27
C GLY A 324 18.50 0.18 -7.90
N GLY A 325 17.58 -0.24 -8.78
CA GLY A 325 17.63 -1.49 -9.51
C GLY A 325 16.30 -1.89 -10.13
N SER A 326 16.30 -3.04 -10.79
CA SER A 326 15.10 -3.66 -11.38
C SER A 326 15.25 -5.17 -11.48
N ASP A 327 14.12 -5.87 -11.40
CA ASP A 327 14.00 -7.30 -11.66
C ASP A 327 12.92 -7.55 -12.71
N ILE A 328 13.16 -8.53 -13.58
CA ILE A 328 12.14 -9.07 -14.49
C ILE A 328 11.49 -10.25 -13.77
N LEU A 329 10.16 -10.23 -13.64
CA LEU A 329 9.44 -11.37 -13.08
C LEU A 329 9.54 -12.54 -14.06
N LEU A 330 10.04 -13.66 -13.54
CA LEU A 330 10.18 -14.88 -14.33
C LEU A 330 8.82 -15.57 -14.51
N PRO A 331 8.55 -16.19 -15.67
CA PRO A 331 7.26 -16.85 -15.92
C PRO A 331 6.84 -17.84 -14.83
N GLU A 332 7.79 -18.60 -14.28
CA GLU A 332 7.57 -19.56 -13.20
C GLU A 332 7.17 -18.93 -11.87
N SER A 333 7.52 -17.65 -11.63
CA SER A 333 7.13 -16.92 -10.42
C SER A 333 5.78 -16.22 -10.54
N LEU A 334 5.26 -16.03 -11.76
CA LEU A 334 4.04 -15.27 -12.00
C LEU A 334 2.77 -15.83 -11.31
N PRO A 335 2.57 -17.16 -11.19
CA PRO A 335 1.45 -17.69 -10.42
C PRO A 335 1.46 -17.20 -8.97
N LEU A 336 2.59 -17.31 -8.27
CA LEU A 336 2.74 -16.82 -6.90
C LEU A 336 2.56 -15.31 -6.83
N GLU A 337 3.23 -14.56 -7.71
CA GLU A 337 3.17 -13.08 -7.76
C GLU A 337 1.75 -12.57 -7.97
N PHE A 338 0.95 -13.21 -8.81
CA PHE A 338 -0.45 -12.87 -9.03
C PHE A 338 -1.31 -13.23 -7.81
N LEU A 339 -1.22 -14.47 -7.33
CA LEU A 339 -2.06 -14.98 -6.24
C LEU A 339 -1.76 -14.27 -4.91
N MET A 340 -0.49 -13.91 -4.65
CA MET A 340 -0.08 -13.14 -3.47
C MET A 340 -0.81 -11.78 -3.37
N ASN A 341 -1.21 -11.21 -4.50
CA ASN A 341 -2.02 -9.99 -4.56
C ASN A 341 -3.52 -10.34 -4.62
N ALA A 342 -3.94 -11.16 -5.57
CA ALA A 342 -5.36 -11.42 -5.85
C ALA A 342 -6.11 -12.04 -4.67
N LEU A 343 -5.47 -12.97 -3.95
CA LEU A 343 -6.09 -13.65 -2.81
C LEU A 343 -6.14 -12.81 -1.52
N ARG A 344 -5.60 -11.58 -1.54
CA ARG A 344 -5.84 -10.62 -0.45
C ARG A 344 -7.27 -10.08 -0.48
N LEU A 345 -7.89 -10.03 -1.66
CA LEU A 345 -9.26 -9.58 -1.82
C LEU A 345 -10.26 -10.64 -1.35
N ASN A 346 -11.19 -10.26 -0.49
CA ASN A 346 -12.24 -11.18 -0.02
C ASN A 346 -13.15 -11.66 -1.15
N ASP A 347 -13.45 -10.77 -2.11
CA ASP A 347 -14.20 -11.08 -3.33
C ASP A 347 -13.28 -11.71 -4.42
N GLY A 348 -11.96 -11.75 -4.18
CA GLY A 348 -10.98 -12.23 -5.13
C GLY A 348 -10.75 -11.31 -6.32
N ALA A 349 -10.08 -11.84 -7.34
CA ALA A 349 -9.86 -11.17 -8.61
C ALA A 349 -10.50 -11.97 -9.77
N PRO A 350 -11.00 -11.29 -10.82
CA PRO A 350 -11.53 -11.96 -12.01
C PRO A 350 -10.52 -12.95 -12.60
N THR A 351 -10.97 -14.16 -12.96
CA THR A 351 -10.13 -15.21 -13.53
C THR A 351 -9.37 -14.77 -14.78
N ASN A 352 -10.01 -13.92 -15.61
CA ASN A 352 -9.37 -13.38 -16.82
C ASN A 352 -8.19 -12.43 -16.50
N TYR A 353 -8.12 -11.86 -15.29
CA TYR A 353 -6.98 -11.03 -14.91
C TYR A 353 -5.66 -11.80 -14.83
N LEU A 354 -5.69 -13.10 -14.52
CA LEU A 354 -4.49 -13.93 -14.62
C LEU A 354 -3.93 -13.85 -16.05
N THR A 355 -4.76 -14.16 -17.06
CA THR A 355 -4.32 -14.12 -18.46
C THR A 355 -3.99 -12.72 -18.94
N GLU A 356 -4.88 -11.76 -18.70
CA GLU A 356 -4.71 -10.39 -19.17
C GLU A 356 -3.47 -9.70 -18.59
N ARG A 357 -3.11 -10.00 -17.34
CA ARG A 357 -2.06 -9.28 -16.60
C ARG A 357 -0.75 -10.04 -16.45
N THR A 358 -0.76 -11.35 -16.68
CA THR A 358 0.45 -12.20 -16.59
C THR A 358 0.76 -12.96 -17.87
N GLY A 359 -0.19 -13.05 -18.82
CA GLY A 359 -0.09 -13.89 -20.01
C GLY A 359 -0.29 -15.37 -19.74
N LEU A 360 -0.45 -15.78 -18.48
CA LEU A 360 -0.64 -17.20 -18.11
C LEU A 360 -2.09 -17.64 -18.35
N GLN A 361 -2.26 -18.90 -18.72
CA GLN A 361 -3.56 -19.55 -18.73
C GLN A 361 -3.89 -20.08 -17.32
N LEU A 362 -5.17 -20.37 -17.06
CA LEU A 362 -5.60 -20.90 -15.76
C LEU A 362 -4.94 -22.24 -15.39
N ASP A 363 -4.57 -23.05 -16.38
CA ASP A 363 -3.85 -24.31 -16.19
C ASP A 363 -2.45 -24.11 -15.59
N ALA A 364 -1.88 -22.91 -15.68
CA ALA A 364 -0.63 -22.58 -14.99
C ALA A 364 -0.75 -22.58 -13.45
N LEU A 365 -1.97 -22.61 -12.92
CA LEU A 365 -2.21 -22.74 -11.49
C LEU A 365 -2.31 -24.20 -11.03
N GLU A 366 -2.42 -25.15 -11.97
CA GLU A 366 -2.59 -26.57 -11.68
C GLU A 366 -1.24 -27.32 -11.54
N PRO A 367 -1.15 -28.39 -10.76
CA PRO A 367 -2.25 -29.03 -10.01
C PRO A 367 -2.54 -28.38 -8.64
N GLN A 368 -1.77 -27.39 -8.19
CA GLN A 368 -1.85 -26.82 -6.86
C GLN A 368 -3.23 -26.23 -6.57
N TRP A 369 -3.86 -25.57 -7.55
CA TRP A 369 -5.20 -24.99 -7.37
C TRP A 369 -6.25 -26.06 -7.06
N ALA A 370 -6.25 -27.18 -7.79
CA ALA A 370 -7.17 -28.29 -7.53
C ALA A 370 -6.99 -28.89 -6.13
N GLU A 371 -5.75 -29.03 -5.65
CA GLU A 371 -5.47 -29.50 -4.30
C GLU A 371 -5.96 -28.52 -3.23
N LEU A 372 -5.80 -27.22 -3.45
CA LEU A 372 -6.27 -26.19 -2.52
C LEU A 372 -7.81 -26.11 -2.48
N VAL A 373 -8.48 -26.34 -3.62
CA VAL A 373 -9.95 -26.46 -3.68
C VAL A 373 -10.41 -27.68 -2.89
N GLN A 374 -9.76 -28.85 -3.02
CA GLN A 374 -10.09 -30.03 -2.23
C GLN A 374 -9.93 -29.83 -0.72
N LYS A 375 -9.00 -28.94 -0.32
CA LYS A 375 -8.78 -28.55 1.08
C LYS A 375 -9.69 -27.39 1.54
N GLU A 376 -10.63 -26.98 0.71
CA GLU A 376 -11.56 -25.88 0.97
C GLU A 376 -10.85 -24.53 1.29
N LEU A 377 -9.66 -24.31 0.75
CA LEU A 377 -8.87 -23.10 0.98
C LEU A 377 -9.14 -22.01 -0.06
N VAL A 378 -9.43 -22.41 -1.29
CA VAL A 378 -9.73 -21.51 -2.41
C VAL A 378 -10.91 -22.00 -3.21
N GLU A 379 -11.53 -21.10 -3.95
CA GLU A 379 -12.68 -21.37 -4.79
C GLU A 379 -12.75 -20.43 -5.99
N VAL A 380 -13.58 -20.75 -6.97
CA VAL A 380 -13.97 -19.86 -8.05
C VAL A 380 -15.47 -19.56 -7.91
N VAL A 381 -15.81 -18.31 -7.65
CA VAL A 381 -17.21 -17.86 -7.48
C VAL A 381 -17.44 -16.64 -8.33
N ASP A 382 -18.54 -16.63 -9.09
CA ASP A 382 -18.89 -15.54 -10.00
C ASP A 382 -17.76 -15.10 -10.96
N GLY A 383 -16.93 -16.08 -11.36
CA GLY A 383 -15.77 -15.84 -12.24
C GLY A 383 -14.55 -15.20 -11.54
N ASN A 384 -14.52 -15.18 -10.22
CA ASN A 384 -13.39 -14.68 -9.43
C ASN A 384 -12.63 -15.83 -8.75
N LEU A 385 -11.29 -15.77 -8.82
CA LEU A 385 -10.39 -16.56 -7.98
C LEU A 385 -10.36 -15.90 -6.60
N ARG A 386 -10.78 -16.62 -5.56
CA ARG A 386 -10.79 -16.07 -4.20
C ARG A 386 -10.44 -17.10 -3.13
N PRO A 387 -9.97 -16.67 -1.96
CA PRO A 387 -9.90 -17.58 -0.81
C PRO A 387 -11.31 -17.81 -0.27
N THR A 388 -11.55 -19.01 0.27
CA THR A 388 -12.73 -19.27 1.10
C THR A 388 -12.60 -18.52 2.44
N GLU A 389 -13.66 -18.49 3.26
CA GLU A 389 -13.57 -17.95 4.61
C GLU A 389 -12.51 -18.67 5.45
N PHE A 390 -12.43 -19.98 5.33
CA PHE A 390 -11.39 -20.78 5.97
C PHE A 390 -10.00 -20.48 5.37
N GLY A 391 -9.89 -20.36 4.05
CA GLY A 391 -8.64 -20.07 3.35
C GLY A 391 -8.04 -18.71 3.71
N ARG A 392 -8.86 -17.71 4.01
CA ARG A 392 -8.37 -16.40 4.49
C ARG A 392 -7.55 -16.50 5.78
N ARG A 393 -7.95 -17.37 6.70
CA ARG A 393 -7.22 -17.63 7.95
C ARG A 393 -5.86 -18.30 7.70
N PHE A 394 -5.70 -18.99 6.57
CA PHE A 394 -4.51 -19.76 6.21
C PHE A 394 -3.85 -19.30 4.90
N LEU A 395 -3.97 -18.01 4.57
CA LEU A 395 -3.52 -17.50 3.27
C LEU A 395 -2.03 -17.78 3.01
N ASN A 396 -1.17 -17.71 4.03
CA ASN A 396 0.24 -18.06 3.87
C ASN A 396 0.43 -19.52 3.42
N ARG A 397 -0.38 -20.46 3.93
CA ARG A 397 -0.35 -21.86 3.50
C ARG A 397 -0.81 -22.05 2.05
N VAL A 398 -1.79 -21.23 1.62
CA VAL A 398 -2.20 -21.21 0.20
C VAL A 398 -1.04 -20.77 -0.68
N LEU A 399 -0.34 -19.71 -0.30
CA LEU A 399 0.77 -19.15 -1.08
C LEU A 399 2.02 -20.05 -1.06
N GLU A 400 2.28 -20.76 0.05
CA GLU A 400 3.38 -21.74 0.14
C GLU A 400 3.29 -22.83 -0.94
N ALA A 401 2.08 -23.20 -1.38
CA ALA A 401 1.90 -24.18 -2.45
C ALA A 401 2.53 -23.75 -3.79
N TYR A 402 2.71 -22.45 -3.99
CA TYR A 402 3.31 -21.85 -5.18
C TYR A 402 4.74 -21.35 -4.97
N ALA A 403 5.22 -21.31 -3.71
CA ALA A 403 6.57 -20.84 -3.38
C ALA A 403 7.65 -21.91 -3.50
N MET A 404 7.26 -23.19 -3.60
CA MET A 404 8.15 -24.36 -3.61
C MET A 404 8.36 -24.96 -5.02
N GLY A 405 8.04 -24.18 -6.06
CA GLY A 405 8.20 -24.57 -7.46
C GLY A 405 9.58 -24.23 -8.03
#